data_187d24ac51ac30cc0bf636209e5fcbf6
#
_entry.id   187d24ac51ac30cc0bf636209e5fcbf6
#
_cell.length_a   1.000
_cell.length_b   1.000
_cell.length_c   1.000
_cell.angle_alpha   90.00
_cell.angle_beta   90.00
_cell.angle_gamma   90.00
#
_symmetry.space_group_name_H-M   'P 1'
#
loop_
_entity.id
_entity.type
_entity.pdbx_description
1 polymer ?
#
loop_
_entity_poly.entity_id
_entity_poly.type
_entity_poly.pdbx_seq_one_letter_code
_entity_poly.pdbx_strand_id
1 'polypeptide(L)'
;MINGNSNDQVVADSIKNNIGYLRRPTDRLITVGLFLQDYLATNKNFKVHLNMIYGSNMPFNIPNSAKYRNALIIDPYIRVDIGFSALLLGEKNTRRSHSPFRGIENIWASLEIFNLINKTNTISYQLIKDFANNSYAIPNSLTPRLINFKVVARF
;
A
#
# COMPACT_ATOMS: atom_id res chain seq x y z
N MET A 1 48.46 7.41 -5.92
CA MET A 1 48.48 6.11 -5.23
C MET A 1 47.84 6.32 -3.88
N ILE A 2 46.61 5.84 -3.69
CA ILE A 2 45.91 5.90 -2.40
C ILE A 2 46.38 4.66 -1.63
N ASN A 3 47.23 4.86 -0.64
CA ASN A 3 47.59 3.82 0.32
C ASN A 3 46.32 3.44 1.11
N GLY A 4 45.62 2.38 0.68
CA GLY A 4 44.60 1.76 1.49
C GLY A 4 45.21 1.27 2.78
N ASN A 5 44.80 1.83 3.90
CA ASN A 5 45.27 1.49 5.22
C ASN A 5 44.93 0.01 5.46
N SER A 6 45.96 -0.82 5.78
CA SER A 6 45.74 -2.26 6.01
C SER A 6 44.69 -2.56 7.08
N ASN A 7 44.41 -1.62 7.97
CA ASN A 7 43.37 -1.70 8.98
C ASN A 7 41.95 -1.68 8.38
N ASP A 8 41.73 -0.96 7.27
CA ASP A 8 40.44 -0.90 6.62
C ASP A 8 40.08 -2.22 5.93
N GLN A 9 41.07 -2.92 5.40
CA GLN A 9 40.86 -4.26 4.83
C GLN A 9 40.57 -5.30 5.90
N VAL A 10 41.28 -5.27 7.02
CA VAL A 10 41.06 -6.20 8.15
C VAL A 10 39.66 -5.97 8.75
N VAL A 11 39.20 -4.71 8.88
CA VAL A 11 37.86 -4.40 9.35
C VAL A 11 36.83 -4.87 8.35
N ALA A 12 37.03 -4.66 7.05
CA ALA A 12 36.14 -5.12 6.00
C ALA A 12 36.01 -6.64 5.97
N ASP A 13 37.10 -7.36 6.12
CA ASP A 13 37.12 -8.83 6.16
C ASP A 13 36.51 -9.39 7.45
N SER A 14 36.72 -8.75 8.59
CA SER A 14 36.06 -9.11 9.85
C SER A 14 34.55 -8.90 9.79
N ILE A 15 34.11 -7.82 9.18
CA ILE A 15 32.66 -7.56 8.94
C ILE A 15 32.10 -8.61 7.98
N LYS A 16 32.81 -8.93 6.91
CA LYS A 16 32.41 -9.92 5.92
C LYS A 16 32.27 -11.33 6.48
N ASN A 17 33.16 -11.71 7.39
CA ASN A 17 33.19 -13.03 8.01
C ASN A 17 32.19 -13.17 9.19
N ASN A 18 31.79 -12.05 9.83
CA ASN A 18 30.82 -12.02 10.93
C ASN A 18 29.41 -11.66 10.50
N ILE A 19 29.15 -11.50 9.21
CA ILE A 19 27.80 -11.25 8.71
C ILE A 19 27.01 -12.56 8.81
N GLY A 20 26.26 -12.72 9.89
CA GLY A 20 25.24 -13.74 10.02
C GLY A 20 24.13 -13.59 8.99
N TYR A 21 23.03 -14.28 9.20
CA TYR A 21 21.85 -14.19 8.33
C TYR A 21 21.34 -12.76 8.24
N LEU A 22 21.42 -12.16 7.05
CA LEU A 22 20.90 -10.82 6.76
C LEU A 22 19.57 -10.93 6.03
N ARG A 23 18.57 -10.26 6.55
CA ARG A 23 17.27 -10.14 5.89
C ARG A 23 17.41 -9.35 4.58
N ARG A 24 16.69 -9.76 3.54
CA ARG A 24 16.65 -9.02 2.27
C ARG A 24 15.92 -7.68 2.47
N PRO A 25 16.25 -6.63 1.69
CA PRO A 25 15.62 -5.32 1.83
C PRO A 25 14.08 -5.30 1.66
N THR A 26 13.50 -6.30 1.06
CA THR A 26 12.05 -6.42 0.84
C THR A 26 11.44 -7.56 1.63
N ASP A 27 12.17 -8.09 2.61
CA ASP A 27 11.78 -9.27 3.38
C ASP A 27 10.71 -8.89 4.42
N ARG A 28 9.47 -9.18 4.08
CA ARG A 28 8.30 -9.04 4.94
C ARG A 28 7.94 -10.41 5.49
N LEU A 29 7.94 -10.55 6.82
CA LEU A 29 7.67 -11.83 7.47
C LEU A 29 6.23 -12.29 7.28
N ILE A 30 5.29 -11.37 7.39
CA ILE A 30 3.85 -11.68 7.35
C ILE A 30 3.16 -10.61 6.50
N THR A 31 2.31 -11.07 5.60
CA THR A 31 1.32 -10.23 4.90
C THR A 31 -0.03 -10.90 5.01
N VAL A 32 -1.03 -10.18 5.48
CA VAL A 32 -2.40 -10.65 5.64
C VAL A 32 -3.32 -9.73 4.86
N GLY A 33 -4.18 -10.31 4.03
CA GLY A 33 -5.25 -9.62 3.32
C GLY A 33 -6.59 -10.19 3.72
N LEU A 34 -7.56 -9.35 4.01
CA LEU A 34 -8.95 -9.70 4.27
C LEU A 34 -9.85 -8.90 3.35
N PHE A 35 -10.68 -9.57 2.58
CA PHE A 35 -11.71 -8.95 1.75
C PHE A 35 -13.06 -9.53 2.13
N LEU A 36 -13.97 -8.67 2.50
CA LEU A 36 -15.36 -9.01 2.81
C LEU A 36 -16.28 -8.20 1.90
N GLN A 37 -17.25 -8.84 1.31
CA GLN A 37 -18.30 -8.20 0.54
C GLN A 37 -19.62 -8.89 0.81
N ASP A 38 -20.65 -8.11 1.13
CA ASP A 38 -21.98 -8.65 1.36
C ASP A 38 -23.06 -7.65 0.94
N TYR A 39 -24.27 -8.14 0.76
CA TYR A 39 -25.44 -7.33 0.59
C TYR A 39 -25.98 -6.91 1.96
N LEU A 40 -26.58 -5.72 2.05
CA LEU A 40 -27.28 -5.34 3.27
C LEU A 40 -28.46 -6.29 3.51
N ALA A 41 -28.50 -6.88 4.71
CA ALA A 41 -29.37 -8.03 5.03
C ALA A 41 -30.85 -7.87 4.62
N THR A 42 -31.38 -6.64 4.64
CA THR A 42 -32.78 -6.33 4.32
C THR A 42 -32.96 -5.92 2.85
N ASN A 43 -31.90 -5.52 2.15
CA ASN A 43 -32.04 -4.93 0.81
C ASN A 43 -30.87 -5.30 -0.12
N LYS A 44 -31.15 -6.17 -1.08
CA LYS A 44 -30.17 -6.62 -2.08
C LYS A 44 -29.71 -5.50 -3.06
N ASN A 45 -30.30 -4.33 -2.99
CA ASN A 45 -29.89 -3.18 -3.78
C ASN A 45 -28.68 -2.45 -3.20
N PHE A 46 -28.23 -2.83 -1.99
CA PHE A 46 -27.06 -2.25 -1.35
C PHE A 46 -26.02 -3.32 -1.06
N LYS A 47 -24.79 -3.00 -1.43
CA LYS A 47 -23.60 -3.82 -1.14
C LYS A 47 -22.63 -3.01 -0.30
N VAL A 48 -21.99 -3.66 0.64
CA VAL A 48 -20.88 -3.11 1.42
C VAL A 48 -19.67 -3.99 1.18
N HIS A 49 -18.51 -3.39 1.00
CA HIS A 49 -17.26 -4.12 0.99
C HIS A 49 -16.25 -3.49 1.93
N LEU A 50 -15.45 -4.34 2.53
CA LEU A 50 -14.34 -4.01 3.40
C LEU A 50 -13.10 -4.72 2.88
N ASN A 51 -12.03 -3.98 2.69
CA ASN A 51 -10.73 -4.52 2.34
C ASN A 51 -9.73 -4.10 3.41
N MET A 52 -9.01 -5.05 3.99
CA MET A 52 -7.97 -4.80 4.98
C MET A 52 -6.68 -5.47 4.54
N ILE A 53 -5.59 -4.74 4.60
CA ILE A 53 -4.26 -5.24 4.29
C ILE A 53 -3.35 -4.89 5.47
N TYR A 54 -2.69 -5.91 5.99
CA TYR A 54 -1.64 -5.79 6.98
C TYR A 54 -0.36 -6.39 6.45
N GLY A 55 0.75 -5.67 6.59
CA GLY A 55 2.08 -6.19 6.31
C GLY A 55 3.02 -5.87 7.46
N SER A 56 3.76 -6.86 7.94
CA SER A 56 4.75 -6.66 8.99
C SER A 56 5.82 -5.65 8.57
N ASN A 57 6.60 -5.18 9.53
CA ASN A 57 7.76 -4.33 9.29
C ASN A 57 8.72 -4.94 8.26
N MET A 58 9.48 -4.07 7.61
CA MET A 58 10.40 -4.42 6.53
C MET A 58 11.75 -3.77 6.78
N PRO A 59 12.89 -4.50 6.62
CA PRO A 59 14.20 -3.90 6.73
C PRO A 59 14.47 -2.93 5.58
N PHE A 60 15.17 -1.85 5.88
CA PHE A 60 15.62 -0.88 4.90
C PHE A 60 17.13 -0.72 4.97
N ASN A 61 17.78 -0.75 3.81
CA ASN A 61 19.22 -0.59 3.69
C ASN A 61 19.58 0.82 3.29
N ILE A 62 20.54 1.41 3.97
CA ILE A 62 21.19 2.64 3.53
C ILE A 62 22.13 2.29 2.38
N PRO A 63 21.95 2.85 1.17
CA PRO A 63 22.85 2.61 0.05
C PRO A 63 24.30 2.98 0.41
N ASN A 64 25.23 2.21 -0.11
CA ASN A 64 26.69 2.43 0.04
C ASN A 64 27.21 2.38 1.49
N SER A 65 26.47 1.80 2.43
CA SER A 65 26.94 1.63 3.80
C SER A 65 26.90 0.16 4.21
N ALA A 66 28.04 -0.49 4.22
CA ALA A 66 28.15 -1.87 4.71
C ALA A 66 27.86 -1.96 6.23
N LYS A 67 28.24 -0.93 6.99
CA LYS A 67 28.08 -0.85 8.45
C LYS A 67 26.61 -0.78 8.89
N TYR A 68 25.75 -0.12 8.11
CA TYR A 68 24.33 0.10 8.44
C TYR A 68 23.39 -0.72 7.58
N ARG A 69 23.85 -1.91 7.13
CA ARG A 69 22.99 -2.82 6.40
C ARG A 69 21.90 -3.36 7.33
N ASN A 70 20.64 -3.22 6.93
CA ASN A 70 19.45 -3.59 7.73
C ASN A 70 19.31 -2.88 9.09
N ALA A 71 20.00 -1.75 9.29
CA ALA A 71 19.92 -1.00 10.55
C ALA A 71 18.60 -0.24 10.72
N LEU A 72 17.90 0.06 9.63
CA LEU A 72 16.64 0.75 9.63
C LEU A 72 15.49 -0.22 9.36
N ILE A 73 14.35 0.07 9.96
CA ILE A 73 13.14 -0.71 9.82
C ILE A 73 12.01 0.24 9.39
N ILE A 74 11.32 -0.14 8.34
CA ILE A 74 10.09 0.53 7.90
C ILE A 74 8.93 -0.01 8.73
N ASP A 75 8.07 0.89 9.20
CA ASP A 75 6.90 0.56 10.00
C ASP A 75 5.95 -0.42 9.28
N PRO A 76 5.15 -1.19 10.04
CA PRO A 76 4.15 -2.08 9.47
C PRO A 76 3.18 -1.32 8.58
N TYR A 77 2.89 -1.91 7.42
CA TYR A 77 1.87 -1.43 6.50
C TYR A 77 0.48 -1.82 7.02
N ILE A 78 -0.41 -0.85 7.14
CA ILE A 78 -1.81 -1.09 7.50
C ILE A 78 -2.69 -0.23 6.63
N ARG A 79 -3.62 -0.85 5.91
CA ARG A 79 -4.61 -0.14 5.12
C ARG A 79 -5.97 -0.80 5.28
N VAL A 80 -6.97 0.01 5.49
CA VAL A 80 -8.37 -0.40 5.54
C VAL A 80 -9.14 0.45 4.54
N ASP A 81 -9.86 -0.18 3.63
CA ASP A 81 -10.71 0.45 2.64
C ASP A 81 -12.14 -0.01 2.89
N ILE A 82 -13.08 0.90 2.79
CA ILE A 82 -14.52 0.59 2.87
C ILE A 82 -15.24 1.15 1.66
N GLY A 83 -16.21 0.42 1.15
CA GLY A 83 -17.02 0.88 0.05
C GLY A 83 -18.48 0.49 0.19
N PHE A 84 -19.34 1.38 -0.28
CA PHE A 84 -20.77 1.23 -0.34
C PHE A 84 -21.21 1.33 -1.80
N SER A 85 -22.03 0.39 -2.23
CA SER A 85 -22.58 0.39 -3.59
C SER A 85 -24.09 0.31 -3.52
N ALA A 86 -24.76 1.14 -4.30
CA ALA A 86 -26.21 1.16 -4.40
C ALA A 86 -26.65 0.91 -5.85
N LEU A 87 -27.66 0.07 -6.02
CA LEU A 87 -28.32 -0.16 -7.30
C LEU A 87 -29.31 1.01 -7.55
N LEU A 88 -28.95 1.90 -8.47
CA LEU A 88 -29.79 3.03 -8.84
C LEU A 88 -30.89 2.64 -9.83
N LEU A 89 -30.53 1.78 -10.78
CA LEU A 89 -31.45 1.27 -11.79
C LEU A 89 -31.31 -0.24 -11.89
N GLY A 90 -32.40 -0.96 -11.77
CA GLY A 90 -32.44 -2.40 -11.90
C GLY A 90 -33.37 -2.85 -13.03
N GLU A 91 -33.27 -4.10 -13.41
CA GLU A 91 -33.97 -4.74 -14.55
C GLU A 91 -35.48 -4.49 -14.57
N LYS A 92 -36.13 -4.35 -13.40
CA LYS A 92 -37.58 -4.07 -13.31
C LYS A 92 -37.96 -2.67 -13.84
N ASN A 93 -37.05 -1.69 -13.76
CA ASN A 93 -37.30 -0.32 -14.20
C ASN A 93 -37.00 -0.11 -15.69
N THR A 94 -36.16 -0.96 -16.27
CA THR A 94 -35.78 -0.85 -17.69
C THR A 94 -36.83 -1.41 -18.65
N ARG A 95 -37.74 -2.25 -18.16
CA ARG A 95 -38.85 -2.82 -18.96
C ARG A 95 -40.01 -1.85 -19.23
N ARG A 96 -40.01 -0.64 -18.62
CA ARG A 96 -41.03 0.34 -18.92
C ARG A 96 -40.83 0.89 -20.33
N SER A 97 -41.89 0.78 -21.18
CA SER A 97 -41.88 1.07 -22.62
C SER A 97 -41.45 2.49 -23.02
N HIS A 98 -41.47 3.45 -22.09
CA HIS A 98 -41.14 4.86 -22.35
C HIS A 98 -39.92 5.35 -21.56
N SER A 99 -39.05 4.49 -21.06
CA SER A 99 -37.85 4.88 -20.34
C SER A 99 -36.73 5.31 -21.27
N PRO A 100 -36.09 6.47 -21.08
CA PRO A 100 -34.89 6.86 -21.85
C PRO A 100 -33.70 5.91 -21.63
N PHE A 101 -33.77 5.04 -20.61
CA PHE A 101 -32.74 4.06 -20.25
C PHE A 101 -33.03 2.67 -20.83
N ARG A 102 -33.83 2.59 -21.91
CA ARG A 102 -34.11 1.35 -22.62
C ARG A 102 -32.81 0.78 -23.22
N GLY A 103 -32.34 -0.36 -22.71
CA GLY A 103 -31.10 -1.00 -23.12
C GLY A 103 -30.03 -1.01 -22.01
N ILE A 104 -30.28 -0.35 -20.88
CA ILE A 104 -29.42 -0.48 -19.69
C ILE A 104 -30.04 -1.51 -18.77
N GLU A 105 -29.30 -2.59 -18.48
CA GLU A 105 -29.77 -3.64 -17.57
C GLU A 105 -29.74 -3.16 -16.11
N ASN A 106 -28.64 -2.54 -15.71
CA ASN A 106 -28.51 -2.02 -14.36
C ASN A 106 -27.48 -0.88 -14.27
N ILE A 107 -27.68 0.00 -13.27
CA ILE A 107 -26.72 1.05 -12.89
C ILE A 107 -26.43 0.92 -11.42
N TRP A 108 -25.14 0.78 -11.10
CA TRP A 108 -24.61 0.80 -9.75
C TRP A 108 -23.82 2.09 -9.51
N ALA A 109 -24.09 2.77 -8.41
CA ALA A 109 -23.23 3.83 -7.90
C ALA A 109 -22.49 3.31 -6.68
N SER A 110 -21.20 3.60 -6.59
CA SER A 110 -20.35 3.18 -5.49
C SER A 110 -19.58 4.37 -4.93
N LEU A 111 -19.53 4.46 -3.62
CA LEU A 111 -18.68 5.38 -2.87
C LEU A 111 -17.67 4.56 -2.10
N GLU A 112 -16.39 4.81 -2.34
CA GLU A 112 -15.28 4.08 -1.75
C GLU A 112 -14.37 5.03 -0.98
N ILE A 113 -13.97 4.66 0.22
CA ILE A 113 -13.02 5.39 1.04
C ILE A 113 -11.77 4.50 1.19
N PHE A 114 -10.69 4.89 0.51
CA PHE A 114 -9.40 4.23 0.64
C PHE A 114 -8.63 4.80 1.81
N ASN A 115 -7.88 3.93 2.47
CA ASN A 115 -7.09 4.26 3.65
C ASN A 115 -7.93 4.96 4.74
N LEU A 116 -9.00 4.32 5.17
CA LEU A 116 -9.96 4.84 6.16
C LEU A 116 -9.28 5.32 7.45
N ILE A 117 -8.23 4.61 7.89
CA ILE A 117 -7.45 4.94 9.09
C ILE A 117 -6.57 6.17 8.87
N ASN A 118 -6.33 6.57 7.61
CA ASN A 118 -5.43 7.66 7.23
C ASN A 118 -4.00 7.46 7.72
N LYS A 119 -3.54 6.21 7.79
CA LYS A 119 -2.16 5.92 8.15
C LYS A 119 -1.23 6.26 7.00
N THR A 120 -0.16 6.98 7.31
CA THR A 120 0.95 7.21 6.38
C THR A 120 1.75 5.92 6.27
N ASN A 121 1.56 5.19 5.16
CA ASN A 121 2.25 3.93 4.91
C ASN A 121 3.54 4.20 4.11
N THR A 122 4.65 4.31 4.80
CA THR A 122 5.97 4.45 4.18
C THR A 122 6.39 3.13 3.56
N ILE A 123 6.84 3.16 2.29
CA ILE A 123 7.30 1.97 1.56
C ILE A 123 8.80 1.98 1.31
N SER A 124 9.41 3.16 1.31
CA SER A 124 10.85 3.35 1.12
C SER A 124 11.27 4.72 1.64
N TYR A 125 12.58 4.94 1.71
CA TYR A 125 13.15 6.26 1.96
C TYR A 125 14.05 6.64 0.79
N GLN A 126 13.97 7.90 0.37
CA GLN A 126 14.93 8.50 -0.55
C GLN A 126 15.97 9.24 0.27
N LEU A 127 17.24 8.89 0.07
CA LEU A 127 18.35 9.58 0.72
C LEU A 127 18.84 10.71 -0.17
N ILE A 128 18.83 11.91 0.37
CA ILE A 128 19.40 13.10 -0.28
C ILE A 128 20.52 13.66 0.57
N LYS A 129 21.47 14.32 -0.05
CA LYS A 129 22.56 15.04 0.63
C LYS A 129 22.43 16.52 0.35
N ASP A 130 22.71 17.33 1.38
CA ASP A 130 22.83 18.77 1.25
C ASP A 130 24.25 19.17 0.81
N PHE A 131 24.46 20.47 0.60
CA PHE A 131 25.77 21.02 0.25
C PHE A 131 26.82 20.86 1.34
N ALA A 132 26.41 20.66 2.59
CA ALA A 132 27.27 20.37 3.73
C ALA A 132 27.54 18.86 3.92
N ASN A 133 27.12 18.02 2.95
CA ASN A 133 27.24 16.56 2.96
C ASN A 133 26.43 15.85 4.06
N ASN A 134 25.45 16.50 4.67
CA ASN A 134 24.51 15.85 5.58
C ASN A 134 23.52 15.03 4.78
N SER A 135 23.20 13.82 5.29
CA SER A 135 22.27 12.91 4.66
C SER A 135 20.88 13.00 5.32
N TYR A 136 19.85 13.21 4.53
CA TYR A 136 18.46 13.24 4.95
C TYR A 136 17.69 12.09 4.33
N ALA A 137 16.86 11.44 5.11
CA ALA A 137 15.96 10.37 4.65
C ALA A 137 14.55 10.94 4.49
N ILE A 138 14.10 11.05 3.25
CA ILE A 138 12.74 11.49 2.91
C ILE A 138 11.86 10.25 2.76
N PRO A 139 10.78 10.11 3.55
CA PRO A 139 9.89 8.97 3.43
C PRO A 139 9.10 9.05 2.11
N ASN A 140 9.10 7.96 1.37
CA ASN A 140 8.22 7.76 0.22
C ASN A 140 7.00 6.97 0.68
N SER A 141 5.88 7.64 0.79
CA SER A 141 4.66 7.09 1.36
C SER A 141 3.60 6.86 0.30
N LEU A 142 2.81 5.81 0.50
CA LEU A 142 1.65 5.53 -0.33
C LEU A 142 0.51 6.49 -0.02
N THR A 143 -0.47 6.49 -0.90
CA THR A 143 -1.65 7.36 -0.95
C THR A 143 -2.25 7.66 0.42
N PRO A 144 -2.54 8.92 0.72
CA PRO A 144 -3.35 9.33 1.87
C PRO A 144 -4.77 8.81 1.74
N ARG A 145 -5.65 9.19 2.67
CA ARG A 145 -7.08 8.91 2.53
C ARG A 145 -7.63 9.52 1.24
N LEU A 146 -8.32 8.70 0.46
CA LEU A 146 -8.94 9.11 -0.81
C LEU A 146 -10.39 8.67 -0.81
N ILE A 147 -11.27 9.57 -1.25
CA ILE A 147 -12.67 9.28 -1.51
C ILE A 147 -12.83 9.12 -3.01
N ASN A 148 -13.37 7.99 -3.43
CA ASN A 148 -13.61 7.64 -4.82
C ASN A 148 -15.10 7.41 -5.06
N PHE A 149 -15.62 8.02 -6.11
CA PHE A 149 -16.98 7.79 -6.59
C PHE A 149 -16.95 7.12 -7.95
N LYS A 150 -17.69 6.03 -8.10
CA LYS A 150 -17.74 5.24 -9.32
C LYS A 150 -19.18 4.93 -9.70
N VAL A 151 -19.49 5.08 -10.98
CA VAL A 151 -20.77 4.64 -11.56
C VAL A 151 -20.47 3.56 -12.62
N VAL A 152 -21.17 2.45 -12.52
CA VAL A 152 -21.06 1.32 -13.46
C VAL A 152 -22.42 1.07 -14.06
N ALA A 153 -22.53 1.24 -15.38
CA ALA A 153 -23.71 0.88 -16.16
C ALA A 153 -23.42 -0.40 -16.95
N ARG A 154 -24.38 -1.33 -16.96
CA ARG A 154 -24.36 -2.53 -17.79
C ARG A 154 -25.47 -2.42 -18.82
N PHE A 155 -25.10 -2.68 -20.08
CA PHE A 155 -25.98 -2.66 -21.25
C PHE A 155 -26.27 -4.06 -21.73
#